data_aa4954089aaf8e0b385edeede8de84a9
#
_entry.id   aa4954089aaf8e0b385edeede8de84a9
#
_cell.length_a   1.000
_cell.length_b   1.000
_cell.length_c   1.000
_cell.angle_alpha   90.00
_cell.angle_beta   90.00
_cell.angle_gamma   90.00
#
_symmetry.space_group_name_H-M   'P 1'
#
loop_
_entity.id
_entity.type
_entity.pdbx_description
1 polymer ?
#
loop_
_entity_poly.entity_id
_entity_poly.type
_entity_poly.pdbx_seq_one_letter_code
_entity_poly.pdbx_strand_id
1 'polypeptide(L)'
;MANSFSNHSQCHETVDVEFGQPITSALMFAGGVVGNIVALVLLEVRRRRTSPSLYHILVTALLMTDLLGSFSLSPVVLTAYARGKTLVGMNAGKELCAYFGFSMTFLSLSTLSIVSVIALERYLSIGHPYFYERHLSKLHGYITVALVYLGSILFCVAPFLGFGDYVQYCPGTWCFLEMSQTNKGKDQVYIGLYASFILIVITSTVVCNISVIFHLVVMQRKRKARRSREYARSRYRRSLSMSEEVEHLLPLAIITVVFIFCTFPLVFRVYINFTSSHTDTSHADLRALRLLSFHSIINPWVFIIPSIVRIIWRKSHKPQKSSMTWGKTHASVTGGSPAVQSQHRLNEWDSGHGRGKDTQSF
;
A
#
# COMPACT_ATOMS: atom_id res chain seq x y z
N MET A 1 2.31 39.59 28.90
CA MET A 1 3.20 38.50 28.47
C MET A 1 3.08 37.21 29.28
N ALA A 2 2.11 37.08 30.19
CA ALA A 2 1.93 35.90 31.06
C ALA A 2 0.88 34.90 30.57
N ASN A 3 0.10 35.20 29.50
CA ASN A 3 -1.02 34.36 29.08
C ASN A 3 -0.69 33.31 28.01
N SER A 4 0.54 33.27 27.49
CA SER A 4 0.92 32.31 26.44
C SER A 4 1.45 30.98 26.99
N PHE A 5 1.97 30.96 28.21
CA PHE A 5 2.50 29.76 28.85
C PHE A 5 1.41 28.81 29.40
N SER A 6 0.19 29.32 29.66
CA SER A 6 -0.90 28.51 30.23
C SER A 6 -1.64 27.64 29.22
N ASN A 7 -1.56 27.93 27.90
CA ASN A 7 -2.40 27.25 26.92
C ASN A 7 -1.91 25.85 26.53
N HIS A 8 -0.63 25.53 26.63
CA HIS A 8 -0.12 24.23 26.18
C HIS A 8 -0.38 23.12 27.21
N SER A 9 -0.19 23.42 28.48
CA SER A 9 -0.49 22.49 29.59
C SER A 9 -2.00 22.29 29.80
N GLN A 10 -2.81 23.29 29.45
CA GLN A 10 -4.28 23.18 29.56
C GLN A 10 -4.89 22.15 28.61
N CYS A 11 -4.34 21.97 27.39
CA CYS A 11 -4.87 20.98 26.44
C CYS A 11 -4.73 19.52 26.88
N HIS A 12 -3.72 19.21 27.69
CA HIS A 12 -3.50 17.84 28.18
C HIS A 12 -4.53 17.40 29.23
N GLU A 13 -5.19 18.36 29.89
CA GLU A 13 -6.13 18.12 31.01
C GLU A 13 -7.55 18.65 30.75
N THR A 14 -7.81 19.26 29.58
CA THR A 14 -9.15 19.74 29.25
C THR A 14 -10.16 18.60 29.22
N VAL A 15 -11.32 18.82 29.83
CA VAL A 15 -12.39 17.83 29.97
C VAL A 15 -13.44 17.97 28.85
N ASP A 16 -13.65 19.20 28.36
CA ASP A 16 -14.68 19.51 27.37
C ASP A 16 -14.03 19.82 26.01
N VAL A 17 -14.67 19.37 24.93
CA VAL A 17 -14.18 19.61 23.56
C VAL A 17 -14.51 21.07 23.17
N GLU A 18 -13.49 21.91 23.09
CA GLU A 18 -13.60 23.25 22.51
C GLU A 18 -13.60 23.14 20.99
N PHE A 19 -14.71 23.50 20.36
CA PHE A 19 -14.84 23.68 18.91
C PHE A 19 -14.21 22.59 18.01
N GLY A 20 -15.01 21.65 17.56
CA GLY A 20 -14.61 20.67 16.55
C GLY A 20 -15.76 20.24 15.66
N GLN A 21 -15.52 20.07 14.38
CA GLN A 21 -16.53 19.52 13.47
C GLN A 21 -16.34 18.01 13.33
N PRO A 22 -17.32 17.18 13.71
CA PRO A 22 -17.25 15.72 13.58
C PRO A 22 -17.22 15.26 12.12
N ILE A 23 -17.63 16.13 11.19
CA ILE A 23 -17.76 15.82 9.76
C ILE A 23 -16.44 15.31 9.19
N THR A 24 -15.30 15.96 9.48
CA THR A 24 -13.99 15.52 8.98
C THR A 24 -13.67 14.11 9.47
N SER A 25 -13.88 13.83 10.75
CA SER A 25 -13.62 12.50 11.34
C SER A 25 -14.57 11.44 10.78
N ALA A 26 -15.84 11.78 10.54
CA ALA A 26 -16.83 10.89 9.93
C ALA A 26 -16.45 10.57 8.46
N LEU A 27 -16.02 11.57 7.69
CA LEU A 27 -15.55 11.36 6.31
C LEU A 27 -14.28 10.52 6.26
N MET A 28 -13.33 10.73 7.18
CA MET A 28 -12.14 9.90 7.32
C MET A 28 -12.50 8.45 7.62
N PHE A 29 -13.43 8.21 8.53
CA PHE A 29 -13.93 6.87 8.87
C PHE A 29 -14.57 6.20 7.65
N ALA A 30 -15.55 6.87 7.03
CA ALA A 30 -16.24 6.33 5.86
C ALA A 30 -15.28 6.02 4.71
N GLY A 31 -14.36 6.96 4.38
CA GLY A 31 -13.36 6.80 3.34
C GLY A 31 -12.38 5.66 3.62
N GLY A 32 -11.92 5.54 4.87
CA GLY A 32 -11.04 4.45 5.32
C GLY A 32 -11.73 3.09 5.23
N VAL A 33 -12.92 2.95 5.78
CA VAL A 33 -13.65 1.67 5.77
C VAL A 33 -14.03 1.25 4.34
N VAL A 34 -14.68 2.12 3.58
CA VAL A 34 -15.11 1.81 2.21
C VAL A 34 -13.91 1.53 1.30
N GLY A 35 -12.88 2.38 1.35
CA GLY A 35 -11.68 2.20 0.54
C GLY A 35 -10.98 0.87 0.81
N ASN A 36 -10.74 0.55 2.07
CA ASN A 36 -10.04 -0.69 2.44
C ASN A 36 -10.85 -1.95 2.13
N ILE A 37 -12.19 -1.93 2.34
CA ILE A 37 -13.05 -3.07 1.97
C ILE A 37 -13.05 -3.28 0.46
N VAL A 38 -13.22 -2.21 -0.34
CA VAL A 38 -13.22 -2.31 -1.81
C VAL A 38 -11.87 -2.83 -2.30
N ALA A 39 -10.75 -2.33 -1.75
CA ALA A 39 -9.41 -2.79 -2.11
C ALA A 39 -9.20 -4.27 -1.78
N LEU A 40 -9.66 -4.74 -0.60
CA LEU A 40 -9.59 -6.16 -0.20
C LEU A 40 -10.40 -7.05 -1.14
N VAL A 41 -11.62 -6.64 -1.51
CA VAL A 41 -12.46 -7.39 -2.47
C VAL A 41 -11.77 -7.48 -3.84
N LEU A 42 -11.23 -6.36 -4.37
CA LEU A 42 -10.50 -6.36 -5.63
C LEU A 42 -9.24 -7.24 -5.58
N LEU A 43 -8.52 -7.20 -4.46
CA LEU A 43 -7.33 -8.02 -4.24
C LEU A 43 -7.68 -9.50 -4.20
N GLU A 44 -8.78 -9.89 -3.53
CA GLU A 44 -9.25 -11.28 -3.46
C GLU A 44 -9.73 -11.78 -4.83
N VAL A 45 -10.48 -10.97 -5.58
CA VAL A 45 -10.89 -11.32 -6.95
C VAL A 45 -9.67 -11.54 -7.85
N ARG A 46 -8.62 -10.73 -7.68
CA ARG A 46 -7.36 -10.90 -8.41
C ARG A 46 -6.61 -12.16 -7.96
N ARG A 47 -6.57 -12.44 -6.66
CA ARG A 47 -5.93 -13.63 -6.06
C ARG A 47 -6.52 -14.93 -6.59
N ARG A 48 -7.83 -14.98 -6.82
CA ARG A 48 -8.50 -16.18 -7.39
C ARG A 48 -8.12 -16.47 -8.83
N ARG A 49 -7.58 -15.46 -9.54
CA ARG A 49 -7.16 -15.58 -10.96
C ARG A 49 -5.65 -15.84 -11.12
N THR A 50 -4.85 -15.54 -10.12
CA THR A 50 -3.39 -15.68 -10.12
C THR A 50 -2.95 -16.36 -8.83
N SER A 51 -1.86 -17.15 -8.88
CA SER A 51 -1.31 -17.75 -7.65
C SER A 51 -0.94 -16.65 -6.64
N PRO A 52 -1.25 -16.86 -5.33
CA PRO A 52 -0.90 -15.89 -4.30
C PRO A 52 0.62 -15.70 -4.24
N SER A 53 1.08 -14.47 -4.37
CA SER A 53 2.49 -14.05 -4.24
C SER A 53 2.74 -13.42 -2.87
N LEU A 54 4.02 -13.25 -2.51
CA LEU A 54 4.43 -12.53 -1.30
C LEU A 54 3.81 -11.12 -1.23
N TYR A 55 3.76 -10.42 -2.35
CA TYR A 55 3.09 -9.12 -2.48
C TYR A 55 1.63 -9.13 -2.02
N HIS A 56 0.86 -10.16 -2.38
CA HIS A 56 -0.54 -10.26 -1.96
C HIS A 56 -0.69 -10.36 -0.44
N ILE A 57 0.24 -11.07 0.23
CA ILE A 57 0.25 -11.20 1.69
C ILE A 57 0.51 -9.84 2.33
N LEU A 58 1.53 -9.11 1.85
CA LEU A 58 1.89 -7.80 2.38
C LEU A 58 0.78 -6.76 2.18
N VAL A 59 0.19 -6.70 0.98
CA VAL A 59 -0.92 -5.77 0.70
C VAL A 59 -2.17 -6.13 1.49
N THR A 60 -2.47 -7.42 1.67
CA THR A 60 -3.59 -7.85 2.52
C THR A 60 -3.36 -7.42 3.97
N ALA A 61 -2.14 -7.63 4.51
CA ALA A 61 -1.79 -7.19 5.85
C ALA A 61 -1.92 -5.67 6.01
N LEU A 62 -1.44 -4.88 5.02
CA LEU A 62 -1.60 -3.42 5.01
C LEU A 62 -3.06 -3.00 5.10
N LEU A 63 -3.91 -3.49 4.19
CA LEU A 63 -5.32 -3.13 4.14
C LEU A 63 -6.09 -3.56 5.39
N MET A 64 -5.75 -4.73 5.96
CA MET A 64 -6.33 -5.20 7.22
C MET A 64 -5.90 -4.33 8.41
N THR A 65 -4.64 -3.88 8.46
CA THR A 65 -4.15 -2.96 9.50
C THR A 65 -4.84 -1.61 9.41
N ASP A 66 -4.99 -1.04 8.20
CA ASP A 66 -5.67 0.23 7.98
C ASP A 66 -7.16 0.15 8.33
N LEU A 67 -7.80 -0.98 8.02
CA LEU A 67 -9.21 -1.24 8.39
C LEU A 67 -9.36 -1.37 9.91
N LEU A 68 -8.47 -2.11 10.57
CA LEU A 68 -8.43 -2.22 12.03
C LEU A 68 -8.27 -0.85 12.68
N GLY A 69 -7.40 0.00 12.14
CA GLY A 69 -7.22 1.38 12.61
C GLY A 69 -8.48 2.21 12.49
N SER A 70 -9.17 2.12 11.36
CA SER A 70 -10.45 2.82 11.16
C SER A 70 -11.49 2.41 12.19
N PHE A 71 -11.63 1.12 12.49
CA PHE A 71 -12.58 0.63 13.48
C PHE A 71 -12.18 0.86 14.93
N SER A 72 -10.89 0.92 15.23
CA SER A 72 -10.38 1.13 16.60
C SER A 72 -10.43 2.59 17.02
N LEU A 73 -10.04 3.51 16.13
CA LEU A 73 -9.84 4.92 16.48
C LEU A 73 -11.05 5.80 16.16
N SER A 74 -11.69 5.61 15.01
CA SER A 74 -12.75 6.53 14.57
C SER A 74 -13.99 6.53 15.47
N PRO A 75 -14.49 5.39 16.00
CA PRO A 75 -15.61 5.40 16.92
C PRO A 75 -15.31 6.17 18.22
N VAL A 76 -14.08 6.10 18.70
CA VAL A 76 -13.64 6.83 19.90
C VAL A 76 -13.72 8.34 19.66
N VAL A 77 -13.18 8.81 18.53
CA VAL A 77 -13.23 10.24 18.14
C VAL A 77 -14.67 10.71 17.95
N LEU A 78 -15.51 9.94 17.25
CA LEU A 78 -16.91 10.29 17.02
C LEU A 78 -17.71 10.33 18.32
N THR A 79 -17.44 9.41 19.25
CA THR A 79 -18.09 9.40 20.59
C THR A 79 -17.66 10.62 21.41
N ALA A 80 -16.39 11.04 21.32
CA ALA A 80 -15.89 12.25 21.96
C ALA A 80 -16.68 13.49 21.50
N TYR A 81 -16.84 13.65 20.19
CA TYR A 81 -17.65 14.73 19.63
C TYR A 81 -19.13 14.63 20.01
N ALA A 82 -19.73 13.43 20.00
CA ALA A 82 -21.11 13.22 20.33
C ALA A 82 -21.42 13.54 21.81
N ARG A 83 -20.48 13.30 22.71
CA ARG A 83 -20.59 13.60 24.15
C ARG A 83 -20.11 14.99 24.51
N GLY A 84 -19.49 15.74 23.62
CA GLY A 84 -18.85 17.02 23.91
C GLY A 84 -17.69 16.93 24.90
N LYS A 85 -17.15 15.71 25.13
CA LYS A 85 -16.08 15.47 26.11
C LYS A 85 -14.79 15.00 25.41
N THR A 86 -13.66 15.43 25.95
CA THR A 86 -12.33 15.00 25.48
C THR A 86 -12.07 13.54 25.85
N LEU A 87 -11.01 12.95 25.29
CA LEU A 87 -10.62 11.57 25.60
C LEU A 87 -10.26 11.40 27.09
N VAL A 88 -9.62 12.39 27.70
CA VAL A 88 -9.35 12.42 29.14
C VAL A 88 -10.62 12.65 29.94
N GLY A 89 -11.54 13.50 29.44
CA GLY A 89 -12.81 13.80 30.11
C GLY A 89 -13.86 12.69 30.05
N MET A 90 -13.75 11.75 29.10
CA MET A 90 -14.66 10.61 29.01
C MET A 90 -14.35 9.51 30.01
N ASN A 91 -13.12 9.38 30.46
CA ASN A 91 -12.72 8.40 31.47
C ASN A 91 -11.76 9.04 32.48
N ALA A 92 -12.12 8.97 33.77
CA ALA A 92 -11.38 9.65 34.87
C ALA A 92 -9.90 9.23 35.03
N GLY A 93 -9.43 8.24 34.28
CA GLY A 93 -8.13 7.59 34.46
C GLY A 93 -7.12 7.75 33.35
N LYS A 94 -7.24 8.68 32.40
CA LYS A 94 -6.34 8.79 31.22
C LYS A 94 -6.20 7.49 30.37
N GLU A 95 -6.88 6.41 30.74
CA GLU A 95 -6.76 5.08 30.09
C GLU A 95 -7.21 5.13 28.62
N LEU A 96 -8.27 5.89 28.33
CA LEU A 96 -8.78 6.02 26.98
C LEU A 96 -7.80 6.78 26.07
N CYS A 97 -7.12 7.80 26.63
CA CYS A 97 -6.06 8.51 25.93
C CYS A 97 -4.84 7.60 25.69
N ALA A 98 -4.44 6.81 26.68
CA ALA A 98 -3.36 5.83 26.55
C ALA A 98 -3.70 4.76 25.50
N TYR A 99 -4.93 4.22 25.50
CA TYR A 99 -5.42 3.31 24.48
C TYR A 99 -5.34 3.91 23.07
N PHE A 100 -5.83 5.15 22.93
CA PHE A 100 -5.84 5.84 21.64
C PHE A 100 -4.40 6.11 21.15
N GLY A 101 -3.53 6.63 22.03
CA GLY A 101 -2.12 6.91 21.73
C GLY A 101 -1.35 5.63 21.37
N PHE A 102 -1.53 4.56 22.16
CA PHE A 102 -0.96 3.24 21.85
C PHE A 102 -1.42 2.74 20.47
N SER A 103 -2.73 2.73 20.22
CA SER A 103 -3.30 2.24 18.96
C SER A 103 -2.81 3.07 17.79
N MET A 104 -2.77 4.40 17.92
CA MET A 104 -2.31 5.32 16.89
C MET A 104 -0.82 5.09 16.55
N THR A 105 0.03 4.94 17.57
CA THR A 105 1.46 4.67 17.40
C THR A 105 1.70 3.30 16.79
N PHE A 106 1.03 2.26 17.30
CA PHE A 106 1.13 0.89 16.78
C PHE A 106 0.71 0.81 15.31
N LEU A 107 -0.44 1.38 14.96
CA LEU A 107 -0.96 1.35 13.60
C LEU A 107 -0.06 2.13 12.64
N SER A 108 0.43 3.31 13.04
CA SER A 108 1.35 4.09 12.21
C SER A 108 2.67 3.36 11.95
N LEU A 109 3.31 2.81 13.01
CA LEU A 109 4.55 2.03 12.85
C LEU A 109 4.34 0.81 11.95
N SER A 110 3.26 0.06 12.18
CA SER A 110 2.95 -1.16 11.42
C SER A 110 2.67 -0.83 9.95
N THR A 111 1.78 0.12 9.68
CA THR A 111 1.41 0.52 8.31
C THR A 111 2.61 1.05 7.53
N LEU A 112 3.39 1.98 8.10
CA LEU A 112 4.55 2.57 7.44
C LEU A 112 5.64 1.52 7.19
N SER A 113 5.88 0.63 8.14
CA SER A 113 6.83 -0.48 7.97
C SER A 113 6.40 -1.46 6.87
N ILE A 114 5.12 -1.84 6.83
CA ILE A 114 4.59 -2.72 5.77
C ILE A 114 4.71 -2.06 4.40
N VAL A 115 4.42 -0.75 4.27
CA VAL A 115 4.61 -0.01 3.01
C VAL A 115 6.08 -0.02 2.56
N SER A 116 7.02 0.18 3.49
CA SER A 116 8.46 0.09 3.19
C SER A 116 8.86 -1.32 2.74
N VAL A 117 8.34 -2.36 3.38
CA VAL A 117 8.56 -3.77 2.98
C VAL A 117 7.96 -4.05 1.61
N ILE A 118 6.79 -3.51 1.28
CA ILE A 118 6.20 -3.62 -0.07
C ILE A 118 7.10 -2.95 -1.11
N ALA A 119 7.65 -1.77 -0.81
CA ALA A 119 8.58 -1.09 -1.70
C ALA A 119 9.87 -1.91 -1.92
N LEU A 120 10.42 -2.49 -0.87
CA LEU A 120 11.59 -3.38 -0.92
C LEU A 120 11.28 -4.65 -1.73
N GLU A 121 10.12 -5.27 -1.51
CA GLU A 121 9.68 -6.45 -2.27
C GLU A 121 9.56 -6.13 -3.77
N ARG A 122 8.98 -4.98 -4.12
CA ARG A 122 8.94 -4.53 -5.52
C ARG A 122 10.33 -4.29 -6.11
N TYR A 123 11.23 -3.68 -5.35
CA TYR A 123 12.62 -3.49 -5.76
C TYR A 123 13.32 -4.82 -6.04
N LEU A 124 13.18 -5.80 -5.15
CA LEU A 124 13.79 -7.12 -5.33
C LEU A 124 13.16 -7.90 -6.48
N SER A 125 11.84 -7.88 -6.63
CA SER A 125 11.14 -8.64 -7.67
C SER A 125 11.39 -8.10 -9.09
N ILE A 126 11.61 -6.78 -9.24
CA ILE A 126 11.83 -6.13 -10.53
C ILE A 126 13.32 -5.94 -10.84
N GLY A 127 14.10 -5.52 -9.83
CA GLY A 127 15.54 -5.25 -9.99
C GLY A 127 16.40 -6.50 -9.95
N HIS A 128 16.02 -7.48 -9.13
CA HIS A 128 16.80 -8.70 -8.88
C HIS A 128 15.95 -9.98 -8.95
N PRO A 129 15.30 -10.28 -10.09
CA PRO A 129 14.30 -11.36 -10.19
C PRO A 129 14.88 -12.73 -9.85
N TYR A 130 16.12 -13.04 -10.24
CA TYR A 130 16.78 -14.31 -9.93
C TYR A 130 16.99 -14.52 -8.43
N PHE A 131 17.42 -13.48 -7.72
CA PHE A 131 17.54 -13.51 -6.25
C PHE A 131 16.19 -13.70 -5.59
N TYR A 132 15.17 -12.97 -6.07
CA TYR A 132 13.81 -13.02 -5.57
C TYR A 132 13.23 -14.44 -5.67
N GLU A 133 13.29 -15.07 -6.84
CA GLU A 133 12.74 -16.41 -7.05
C GLU A 133 13.46 -17.50 -6.23
N ARG A 134 14.77 -17.35 -6.02
CA ARG A 134 15.56 -18.34 -5.29
C ARG A 134 15.41 -18.26 -3.77
N HIS A 135 15.26 -17.06 -3.20
CA HIS A 135 15.35 -16.85 -1.75
C HIS A 135 14.05 -16.43 -1.09
N LEU A 136 13.09 -15.88 -1.83
CA LEU A 136 11.88 -15.33 -1.24
C LEU A 136 10.66 -16.22 -1.51
N SER A 137 10.02 -16.65 -0.43
CA SER A 137 8.82 -17.48 -0.43
C SER A 137 7.67 -16.78 0.29
N LYS A 138 6.47 -17.32 0.17
CA LYS A 138 5.29 -16.83 0.91
C LYS A 138 5.49 -16.83 2.43
N LEU A 139 6.23 -17.80 2.96
CA LEU A 139 6.53 -17.91 4.38
C LEU A 139 7.28 -16.66 4.88
N HIS A 140 8.24 -16.15 4.09
CA HIS A 140 8.95 -14.91 4.44
C HIS A 140 7.99 -13.71 4.56
N GLY A 141 6.92 -13.66 3.74
CA GLY A 141 5.89 -12.63 3.87
C GLY A 141 5.18 -12.66 5.22
N TYR A 142 4.74 -13.84 5.67
CA TYR A 142 4.09 -14.00 6.97
C TYR A 142 5.03 -13.70 8.13
N ILE A 143 6.27 -14.20 8.06
CA ILE A 143 7.31 -13.92 9.08
C ILE A 143 7.57 -12.42 9.17
N THR A 144 7.74 -11.74 8.04
CA THR A 144 8.00 -10.29 8.01
C THR A 144 6.85 -9.50 8.63
N VAL A 145 5.60 -9.83 8.29
CA VAL A 145 4.42 -9.18 8.89
C VAL A 145 4.36 -9.43 10.40
N ALA A 146 4.63 -10.66 10.84
CA ALA A 146 4.66 -10.98 12.26
C ALA A 146 5.77 -10.22 13.02
N LEU A 147 6.95 -10.09 12.41
CA LEU A 147 8.07 -9.32 12.99
C LEU A 147 7.76 -7.82 13.05
N VAL A 148 7.10 -7.26 12.04
CA VAL A 148 6.65 -5.85 12.04
C VAL A 148 5.67 -5.61 13.18
N TYR A 149 4.65 -6.45 13.35
CA TYR A 149 3.68 -6.29 14.43
C TYR A 149 4.32 -6.48 15.81
N LEU A 150 5.15 -7.50 15.99
CA LEU A 150 5.86 -7.74 17.25
C LEU A 150 6.76 -6.54 17.60
N GLY A 151 7.56 -6.06 16.68
CA GLY A 151 8.42 -4.89 16.88
C GLY A 151 7.63 -3.63 17.21
N SER A 152 6.51 -3.40 16.51
CA SER A 152 5.61 -2.28 16.79
C SER A 152 4.98 -2.36 18.18
N ILE A 153 4.54 -3.56 18.61
CA ILE A 153 3.99 -3.77 19.96
C ILE A 153 5.07 -3.50 21.03
N LEU A 154 6.26 -4.09 20.87
CA LEU A 154 7.36 -3.92 21.81
C LEU A 154 7.74 -2.43 21.97
N PHE A 155 7.75 -1.70 20.85
CA PHE A 155 7.96 -0.25 20.89
C PHE A 155 6.84 0.44 21.65
N CYS A 156 5.58 0.19 21.34
CA CYS A 156 4.41 0.88 21.92
C CYS A 156 4.17 0.56 23.40
N VAL A 157 4.75 -0.50 23.95
CA VAL A 157 4.67 -0.84 25.38
C VAL A 157 5.62 0.02 26.24
N ALA A 158 6.66 0.61 25.64
CA ALA A 158 7.67 1.39 26.38
C ALA A 158 7.09 2.57 27.22
N PRO A 159 6.07 3.34 26.79
CA PRO A 159 5.42 4.34 27.63
C PRO A 159 4.81 3.79 28.91
N PHE A 160 4.25 2.58 28.90
CA PHE A 160 3.72 1.94 30.11
C PHE A 160 4.81 1.49 31.08
N LEU A 161 6.06 1.42 30.60
CA LEU A 161 7.25 1.13 31.41
C LEU A 161 8.00 2.41 31.86
N GLY A 162 7.41 3.58 31.59
CA GLY A 162 7.99 4.88 31.97
C GLY A 162 9.01 5.44 30.98
N PHE A 163 8.97 5.02 29.72
CA PHE A 163 9.73 5.59 28.60
C PHE A 163 8.79 6.25 27.61
N GLY A 164 8.60 7.58 27.71
CA GLY A 164 7.62 8.33 26.94
C GLY A 164 6.25 8.37 27.62
N ASP A 165 5.43 9.33 27.23
CA ASP A 165 4.05 9.48 27.71
C ASP A 165 3.09 9.64 26.54
N TYR A 166 1.87 9.11 26.67
CA TYR A 166 0.76 9.37 25.77
C TYR A 166 -0.04 10.56 26.29
N VAL A 167 -0.12 11.61 25.48
CA VAL A 167 -0.76 12.87 25.86
C VAL A 167 -1.87 13.26 24.89
N GLN A 168 -2.83 14.02 25.41
CA GLN A 168 -3.94 14.55 24.62
C GLN A 168 -3.52 15.82 23.88
N TYR A 169 -3.94 15.95 22.61
CA TYR A 169 -3.74 17.13 21.76
C TYR A 169 -5.03 17.91 21.58
N CYS A 170 -4.95 19.26 21.57
CA CYS A 170 -6.13 20.10 21.30
C CYS A 170 -6.79 19.75 19.95
N PRO A 171 -8.11 19.63 19.84
CA PRO A 171 -9.17 20.00 20.80
C PRO A 171 -9.56 18.91 21.80
N GLY A 172 -8.72 17.93 22.09
CA GLY A 172 -8.97 16.91 23.09
C GLY A 172 -9.54 15.59 22.56
N THR A 173 -9.64 15.44 21.24
CA THR A 173 -10.17 14.23 20.58
C THR A 173 -9.06 13.32 20.02
N TRP A 174 -7.78 13.66 20.23
CA TRP A 174 -6.61 12.93 19.75
C TRP A 174 -5.59 12.78 20.86
N CYS A 175 -5.01 11.60 20.98
CA CYS A 175 -3.87 11.32 21.86
C CYS A 175 -2.73 10.69 21.05
N PHE A 176 -1.50 11.06 21.41
CA PHE A 176 -0.29 10.54 20.78
C PHE A 176 0.90 10.69 21.73
N LEU A 177 2.09 10.29 21.29
CA LEU A 177 3.33 10.50 22.03
C LEU A 177 3.56 11.99 22.29
N GLU A 178 4.08 12.31 23.47
CA GLU A 178 4.47 13.67 23.85
C GLU A 178 5.59 14.18 22.92
N MET A 179 5.28 15.28 22.17
CA MET A 179 6.23 15.91 21.24
C MET A 179 6.79 17.23 21.79
N SER A 180 6.26 17.73 22.89
CA SER A 180 6.73 18.98 23.49
C SER A 180 8.04 18.76 24.26
N GLN A 181 8.80 19.86 24.47
CA GLN A 181 9.95 19.83 25.35
C GLN A 181 9.47 19.71 26.80
N THR A 182 9.51 18.50 27.32
CA THR A 182 9.34 18.25 28.76
C THR A 182 10.70 18.18 29.45
N ASN A 183 10.74 18.53 30.73
CA ASN A 183 11.97 18.38 31.56
C ASN A 183 12.38 16.91 31.76
N LYS A 184 11.63 15.96 31.17
CA LYS A 184 11.93 14.53 31.23
C LYS A 184 12.68 14.11 29.97
N GLY A 185 14.01 14.03 30.05
CA GLY A 185 14.85 13.64 28.92
C GLY A 185 14.47 12.28 28.28
N LYS A 186 13.78 11.39 29.02
CA LYS A 186 13.32 10.09 28.52
C LYS A 186 12.25 10.22 27.45
N ASP A 187 11.32 11.18 27.61
CA ASP A 187 10.21 11.39 26.66
C ASP A 187 10.75 11.93 25.33
N GLN A 188 11.73 12.86 25.41
CA GLN A 188 12.42 13.37 24.23
C GLN A 188 13.19 12.30 23.46
N VAL A 189 13.92 11.43 24.17
CA VAL A 189 14.64 10.31 23.54
C VAL A 189 13.65 9.38 22.85
N TYR A 190 12.53 9.07 23.47
CA TYR A 190 11.54 8.14 22.91
C TYR A 190 10.89 8.68 21.65
N ILE A 191 10.40 9.93 21.67
CA ILE A 191 9.81 10.54 20.46
C ILE A 191 10.87 10.75 19.36
N GLY A 192 12.11 11.03 19.72
CA GLY A 192 13.24 11.12 18.80
C GLY A 192 13.54 9.79 18.12
N LEU A 193 13.51 8.67 18.86
CA LEU A 193 13.64 7.32 18.30
C LEU A 193 12.50 7.01 17.33
N TYR A 194 11.25 7.35 17.69
CA TYR A 194 10.10 7.21 16.81
C TYR A 194 10.29 7.98 15.50
N ALA A 195 10.61 9.27 15.58
CA ALA A 195 10.80 10.13 14.42
C ALA A 195 11.96 9.68 13.53
N SER A 196 13.09 9.25 14.14
CA SER A 196 14.26 8.74 13.43
C SER A 196 13.94 7.43 12.72
N PHE A 197 13.19 6.53 13.35
CA PHE A 197 12.72 5.30 12.71
C PHE A 197 11.84 5.61 11.50
N ILE A 198 10.86 6.50 11.64
CA ILE A 198 9.99 6.91 10.52
C ILE A 198 10.81 7.55 9.39
N LEU A 199 11.82 8.36 9.71
CA LEU A 199 12.71 8.95 8.71
C LEU A 199 13.48 7.88 7.92
N ILE A 200 13.98 6.85 8.59
CA ILE A 200 14.64 5.69 7.94
C ILE A 200 13.65 4.97 7.03
N VAL A 201 12.42 4.74 7.48
CA VAL A 201 11.36 4.09 6.70
C VAL A 201 10.99 4.91 5.46
N ILE A 202 10.86 6.24 5.60
CA ILE A 202 10.62 7.16 4.47
C ILE A 202 11.76 7.04 3.46
N THR A 203 13.00 7.19 3.91
CA THR A 203 14.17 7.16 3.04
C THR A 203 14.29 5.83 2.30
N SER A 204 14.14 4.71 3.01
CA SER A 204 14.14 3.35 2.42
C SER A 204 13.07 3.20 1.34
N THR A 205 11.84 3.63 1.62
CA THR A 205 10.71 3.55 0.68
C THR A 205 10.98 4.37 -0.59
N VAL A 206 11.47 5.61 -0.42
CA VAL A 206 11.80 6.50 -1.54
C VAL A 206 12.91 5.92 -2.41
N VAL A 207 14.01 5.45 -1.81
CA VAL A 207 15.13 4.83 -2.52
C VAL A 207 14.68 3.59 -3.30
N CYS A 208 13.91 2.70 -2.66
CA CYS A 208 13.38 1.51 -3.32
C CYS A 208 12.49 1.87 -4.51
N ASN A 209 11.54 2.80 -4.34
CA ASN A 209 10.60 3.18 -5.40
C ASN A 209 11.30 3.90 -6.56
N ILE A 210 12.28 4.80 -6.29
CA ILE A 210 13.10 5.43 -7.34
C ILE A 210 13.88 4.37 -8.11
N SER A 211 14.49 3.41 -7.42
CA SER A 211 15.23 2.32 -8.04
C SER A 211 14.33 1.46 -8.93
N VAL A 212 13.10 1.13 -8.48
CA VAL A 212 12.11 0.41 -9.29
C VAL A 212 11.75 1.20 -10.55
N ILE A 213 11.47 2.48 -10.43
CA ILE A 213 11.16 3.36 -11.57
C ILE A 213 12.33 3.37 -12.56
N PHE A 214 13.56 3.52 -12.06
CA PHE A 214 14.77 3.48 -12.90
C PHE A 214 14.91 2.15 -13.65
N HIS A 215 14.78 1.02 -12.96
CA HIS A 215 14.83 -0.31 -13.59
C HIS A 215 13.77 -0.50 -14.68
N LEU A 216 12.54 -0.07 -14.42
CA LEU A 216 11.45 -0.14 -15.38
C LEU A 216 11.73 0.74 -16.61
N VAL A 217 12.20 1.98 -16.43
CA VAL A 217 12.56 2.89 -17.53
C VAL A 217 13.71 2.32 -18.38
N VAL A 218 14.74 1.75 -17.75
CA VAL A 218 15.84 1.11 -18.46
C VAL A 218 15.36 -0.09 -19.27
N MET A 219 14.52 -0.96 -18.69
CA MET A 219 13.93 -2.08 -19.43
C MET A 219 13.11 -1.61 -20.64
N GLN A 220 12.32 -0.56 -20.48
CA GLN A 220 11.54 0.04 -21.56
C GLN A 220 12.43 0.55 -22.70
N ARG A 221 13.49 1.30 -22.35
CA ARG A 221 14.44 1.80 -23.35
C ARG A 221 15.10 0.67 -24.12
N LYS A 222 15.52 -0.41 -23.44
CA LYS A 222 16.11 -1.61 -24.09
C LYS A 222 15.10 -2.31 -25.01
N ARG A 223 13.82 -2.44 -24.57
CA ARG A 223 12.74 -3.01 -25.41
C ARG A 223 12.45 -2.16 -26.63
N LYS A 224 12.41 -0.83 -26.49
CA LYS A 224 12.24 0.11 -27.63
C LYS A 224 13.39 0.01 -28.62
N ALA A 225 14.63 -0.04 -28.15
CA ALA A 225 15.82 -0.17 -29.01
C ALA A 225 15.84 -1.51 -29.80
N ARG A 226 15.43 -2.63 -29.17
CA ARG A 226 15.29 -3.92 -29.89
C ARG A 226 14.18 -3.89 -30.93
N ARG A 227 13.00 -3.30 -30.60
CA ARG A 227 11.88 -3.15 -31.53
C ARG A 227 12.17 -2.22 -32.70
N SER A 228 13.01 -1.19 -32.51
CA SER A 228 13.41 -0.29 -33.60
C SER A 228 14.25 -0.99 -34.66
N ARG A 229 14.96 -2.09 -34.31
CA ARG A 229 15.66 -2.95 -35.26
C ARG A 229 14.75 -3.93 -36.03
N GLU A 230 13.55 -4.20 -35.49
CA GLU A 230 12.57 -5.18 -36.03
C GLU A 230 11.39 -4.51 -36.74
N TYR A 231 11.58 -3.24 -37.18
CA TYR A 231 10.54 -2.34 -37.62
C TYR A 231 10.11 -2.57 -39.08
N ALA A 232 9.00 -3.30 -39.28
CA ALA A 232 8.09 -3.13 -40.43
C ALA A 232 6.62 -3.54 -40.21
N ARG A 233 6.19 -4.07 -39.07
CA ARG A 233 4.91 -4.80 -39.05
C ARG A 233 3.89 -4.47 -37.96
N SER A 234 3.92 -3.38 -37.17
CA SER A 234 2.78 -3.18 -36.26
C SER A 234 2.72 -1.82 -35.54
N ARG A 235 2.10 -0.83 -36.18
CA ARG A 235 1.64 0.42 -35.52
C ARG A 235 0.61 0.16 -34.39
N TYR A 236 -0.19 -0.89 -34.49
CA TYR A 236 -1.21 -1.29 -33.51
C TYR A 236 -0.65 -1.85 -32.19
N ARG A 237 0.43 -2.64 -32.25
CA ARG A 237 1.10 -3.19 -31.06
C ARG A 237 1.81 -2.14 -30.19
N ARG A 238 2.11 -0.98 -30.74
CA ARG A 238 2.83 0.10 -30.05
C ARG A 238 1.99 0.80 -29.00
N SER A 239 0.70 1.03 -29.28
CA SER A 239 -0.25 1.67 -28.34
C SER A 239 -0.50 0.81 -27.09
N LEU A 240 -0.69 -0.50 -27.27
CA LEU A 240 -0.92 -1.45 -26.18
C LEU A 240 0.27 -1.57 -25.22
N SER A 241 1.49 -1.56 -25.74
CA SER A 241 2.71 -1.69 -24.92
C SER A 241 3.02 -0.46 -24.08
N MET A 242 2.74 0.75 -24.57
CA MET A 242 2.95 1.98 -23.80
C MET A 242 1.97 2.12 -22.64
N SER A 243 0.75 1.63 -22.81
CA SER A 243 -0.28 1.65 -21.75
C SER A 243 0.06 0.73 -20.57
N GLU A 244 0.54 -0.48 -20.84
CA GLU A 244 0.95 -1.42 -19.77
C GLU A 244 2.15 -0.91 -18.95
N GLU A 245 3.05 -0.18 -19.58
CA GLU A 245 4.26 0.33 -18.94
C GLU A 245 3.98 1.51 -18.01
N VAL A 246 3.15 2.46 -18.44
CA VAL A 246 2.69 3.61 -17.63
C VAL A 246 1.83 3.11 -16.44
N GLU A 247 1.11 2.01 -16.65
CA GLU A 247 0.23 1.41 -15.65
C GLU A 247 0.98 0.94 -14.38
N HIS A 248 2.26 0.59 -14.49
CA HIS A 248 3.07 0.18 -13.33
C HIS A 248 3.87 1.31 -12.70
N LEU A 249 4.25 2.34 -13.47
CA LEU A 249 5.04 3.46 -12.98
C LEU A 249 4.20 4.48 -12.22
N LEU A 250 3.01 4.79 -12.74
CA LEU A 250 2.15 5.83 -12.17
C LEU A 250 1.71 5.52 -10.73
N PRO A 251 1.24 4.30 -10.39
CA PRO A 251 0.89 3.97 -9.01
C PRO A 251 2.07 4.10 -8.05
N LEU A 252 3.25 3.64 -8.42
CA LEU A 252 4.44 3.73 -7.58
C LEU A 252 4.86 5.18 -7.31
N ALA A 253 4.80 6.03 -8.33
CA ALA A 253 5.09 7.45 -8.18
C ALA A 253 4.06 8.12 -7.24
N ILE A 254 2.77 7.86 -7.43
CA ILE A 254 1.70 8.40 -6.58
C ILE A 254 1.87 7.93 -5.14
N ILE A 255 2.08 6.63 -4.90
CA ILE A 255 2.30 6.08 -3.55
C ILE A 255 3.45 6.83 -2.87
N THR A 256 4.57 7.00 -3.58
CA THR A 256 5.77 7.66 -3.01
C THR A 256 5.48 9.11 -2.62
N VAL A 257 4.82 9.87 -3.49
CA VAL A 257 4.49 11.28 -3.23
C VAL A 257 3.52 11.39 -2.06
N VAL A 258 2.45 10.59 -2.05
CA VAL A 258 1.46 10.59 -0.95
C VAL A 258 2.11 10.16 0.36
N PHE A 259 2.96 9.14 0.33
CA PHE A 259 3.68 8.66 1.50
C PHE A 259 4.53 9.77 2.13
N ILE A 260 5.34 10.47 1.33
CA ILE A 260 6.17 11.59 1.82
C ILE A 260 5.27 12.71 2.36
N PHE A 261 4.26 13.13 1.60
CA PHE A 261 3.37 14.23 1.98
C PHE A 261 2.64 13.97 3.30
N CYS A 262 2.21 12.73 3.56
CA CYS A 262 1.49 12.38 4.77
C CYS A 262 2.39 12.14 5.98
N THR A 263 3.63 11.67 5.79
CA THR A 263 4.49 11.21 6.90
C THR A 263 5.59 12.20 7.28
N PHE A 264 6.18 12.89 6.29
CA PHE A 264 7.27 13.84 6.54
C PHE A 264 6.89 15.01 7.48
N PRO A 265 5.68 15.59 7.42
CA PRO A 265 5.31 16.68 8.32
C PRO A 265 5.40 16.32 9.80
N LEU A 266 5.10 15.09 10.19
CA LEU A 266 5.23 14.66 11.58
C LEU A 266 6.71 14.61 12.01
N VAL A 267 7.56 14.00 11.19
CA VAL A 267 9.01 13.94 11.46
C VAL A 267 9.59 15.35 11.58
N PHE A 268 9.24 16.23 10.66
CA PHE A 268 9.67 17.62 10.65
C PHE A 268 9.23 18.37 11.92
N ARG A 269 7.98 18.14 12.37
CA ARG A 269 7.46 18.74 13.62
C ARG A 269 8.22 18.27 14.86
N VAL A 270 8.49 16.96 14.97
CA VAL A 270 9.28 16.43 16.09
C VAL A 270 10.65 17.09 16.16
N TYR A 271 11.36 17.20 15.03
CA TYR A 271 12.69 17.83 15.01
C TYR A 271 12.65 19.34 15.27
N ILE A 272 11.62 20.06 14.81
CA ILE A 272 11.44 21.47 15.15
C ILE A 272 11.20 21.62 16.65
N ASN A 273 10.36 20.79 17.25
CA ASN A 273 10.07 20.86 18.68
C ASN A 273 11.31 20.59 19.53
N PHE A 274 12.34 19.88 19.01
CA PHE A 274 13.64 19.76 19.68
C PHE A 274 14.48 21.06 19.65
N THR A 275 14.34 21.86 18.61
CA THR A 275 15.20 23.04 18.41
C THR A 275 14.56 24.34 18.88
N SER A 276 13.23 24.41 18.95
CA SER A 276 12.48 25.63 19.23
C SER A 276 11.83 25.57 20.60
N SER A 277 12.34 26.39 21.51
CA SER A 277 11.84 26.53 22.89
C SER A 277 10.50 27.26 23.01
N HIS A 278 9.99 27.86 21.95
CA HIS A 278 8.85 28.79 21.94
C HIS A 278 8.06 28.70 20.65
N THR A 279 6.98 27.92 20.60
CA THR A 279 5.91 28.19 19.62
C THR A 279 4.58 27.57 20.09
N ASP A 280 3.46 28.24 19.81
CA ASP A 280 2.09 27.69 19.83
C ASP A 280 1.99 26.54 18.83
N THR A 281 2.45 25.37 19.24
CA THR A 281 2.71 24.23 18.32
C THR A 281 1.55 23.26 18.25
N SER A 282 0.61 23.30 19.20
CA SER A 282 -0.44 22.27 19.35
C SER A 282 -1.32 22.07 18.11
N HIS A 283 -1.69 23.15 17.41
CA HIS A 283 -2.48 23.07 16.17
C HIS A 283 -1.68 22.53 14.98
N ALA A 284 -0.38 22.79 14.93
CA ALA A 284 0.49 22.29 13.88
C ALA A 284 0.81 20.80 14.09
N ASP A 285 1.00 20.39 15.33
CA ASP A 285 1.21 18.99 15.71
C ASP A 285 -0.03 18.14 15.40
N LEU A 286 -1.23 18.63 15.75
CA LEU A 286 -2.47 17.96 15.39
C LEU A 286 -2.65 17.84 13.86
N ARG A 287 -2.28 18.87 13.08
CA ARG A 287 -2.33 18.78 11.61
C ARG A 287 -1.39 17.71 11.08
N ALA A 288 -0.19 17.60 11.64
CA ALA A 288 0.76 16.54 11.27
C ALA A 288 0.24 15.14 11.61
N LEU A 289 -0.39 14.96 12.78
CA LEU A 289 -1.03 13.71 13.18
C LEU A 289 -2.22 13.33 12.27
N ARG A 290 -3.04 14.31 11.90
CA ARG A 290 -4.12 14.08 10.94
C ARG A 290 -3.60 13.66 9.57
N LEU A 291 -2.53 14.32 9.07
CA LEU A 291 -1.89 13.94 7.82
C LEU A 291 -1.35 12.51 7.87
N LEU A 292 -0.72 12.12 8.98
CA LEU A 292 -0.29 10.74 9.18
C LEU A 292 -1.46 9.75 9.08
N SER A 293 -2.61 10.09 9.67
CA SER A 293 -3.81 9.24 9.60
C SER A 293 -4.43 9.20 8.20
N PHE A 294 -4.32 10.27 7.42
CA PHE A 294 -4.77 10.28 6.03
C PHE A 294 -4.05 9.26 5.15
N HIS A 295 -2.82 8.91 5.49
CA HIS A 295 -2.06 7.88 4.77
C HIS A 295 -2.86 6.55 4.67
N SER A 296 -3.40 6.05 5.78
CA SER A 296 -4.20 4.82 5.83
C SER A 296 -5.50 4.89 5.01
N ILE A 297 -6.04 6.09 4.82
CA ILE A 297 -7.25 6.32 4.01
C ILE A 297 -6.92 6.32 2.51
N ILE A 298 -5.76 6.87 2.15
CA ILE A 298 -5.36 7.00 0.74
C ILE A 298 -4.75 5.70 0.20
N ASN A 299 -4.10 4.91 1.04
CA ASN A 299 -3.47 3.64 0.65
C ASN A 299 -4.35 2.76 -0.26
N PRO A 300 -5.61 2.44 0.09
CA PRO A 300 -6.45 1.58 -0.75
C PRO A 300 -6.71 2.16 -2.14
N TRP A 301 -6.85 3.48 -2.26
CA TRP A 301 -7.17 4.14 -3.53
C TRP A 301 -6.06 4.01 -4.56
N VAL A 302 -4.81 3.90 -4.12
CA VAL A 302 -3.68 3.65 -5.01
C VAL A 302 -3.75 2.27 -5.67
N PHE A 303 -4.35 1.28 -5.01
CA PHE A 303 -4.60 -0.05 -5.58
C PHE A 303 -5.90 -0.10 -6.41
N ILE A 304 -6.91 0.67 -6.01
CA ILE A 304 -8.23 0.71 -6.65
C ILE A 304 -8.15 1.41 -8.01
N ILE A 305 -7.57 2.62 -8.06
CA ILE A 305 -7.57 3.46 -9.27
C ILE A 305 -6.96 2.75 -10.48
N PRO A 306 -5.73 2.17 -10.42
CA PRO A 306 -5.15 1.45 -11.54
C PRO A 306 -5.97 0.23 -11.95
N SER A 307 -6.59 -0.44 -10.98
CA SER A 307 -7.44 -1.61 -11.25
C SER A 307 -8.70 -1.22 -12.03
N ILE A 308 -9.34 -0.12 -11.66
CA ILE A 308 -10.52 0.42 -12.36
C ILE A 308 -10.14 0.91 -13.76
N VAL A 309 -9.07 1.69 -13.89
CA VAL A 309 -8.56 2.19 -15.18
C VAL A 309 -8.32 1.02 -16.14
N ARG A 310 -7.69 -0.06 -15.66
CA ARG A 310 -7.46 -1.28 -16.45
C ARG A 310 -8.76 -1.94 -16.93
N ILE A 311 -9.76 -2.02 -16.06
CA ILE A 311 -11.06 -2.61 -16.41
C ILE A 311 -11.76 -1.77 -17.47
N ILE A 312 -11.79 -0.45 -17.31
CA ILE A 312 -12.41 0.48 -18.26
C ILE A 312 -11.71 0.39 -19.62
N TRP A 313 -10.37 0.45 -19.60
CA TRP A 313 -9.57 0.40 -20.83
C TRP A 313 -9.75 -0.91 -21.59
N ARG A 314 -9.77 -2.05 -20.90
CA ARG A 314 -10.05 -3.37 -21.51
C ARG A 314 -11.46 -3.47 -22.09
N LYS A 315 -12.45 -2.81 -21.48
CA LYS A 315 -13.83 -2.75 -22.03
C LYS A 315 -13.89 -1.89 -23.29
N SER A 316 -13.22 -0.74 -23.28
CA SER A 316 -13.20 0.19 -24.41
C SER A 316 -12.47 -0.36 -25.65
N HIS A 317 -11.50 -1.25 -25.45
CA HIS A 317 -10.65 -1.80 -26.52
C HIS A 317 -10.96 -3.26 -26.85
N LYS A 318 -12.12 -3.81 -26.42
CA LYS A 318 -12.59 -5.10 -26.95
C LYS A 318 -12.87 -4.92 -28.45
N PRO A 319 -12.17 -5.66 -29.35
CA PRO A 319 -12.50 -5.63 -30.75
C PRO A 319 -13.96 -6.12 -30.90
N GLN A 320 -14.79 -5.29 -31.51
CA GLN A 320 -16.13 -5.65 -31.88
C GLN A 320 -15.98 -6.88 -32.80
N LYS A 321 -16.40 -8.05 -32.30
CA LYS A 321 -16.52 -9.23 -33.14
C LYS A 321 -17.57 -8.86 -34.22
N SER A 322 -17.12 -8.46 -35.41
CA SER A 322 -17.98 -8.38 -36.56
C SER A 322 -18.53 -9.79 -36.75
N SER A 323 -19.81 -9.96 -36.51
CA SER A 323 -20.56 -11.12 -36.92
C SER A 323 -20.58 -11.09 -38.47
N MET A 324 -19.59 -11.72 -39.10
CA MET A 324 -19.66 -12.09 -40.47
C MET A 324 -20.71 -13.20 -40.58
N THR A 325 -21.96 -12.81 -40.77
CA THR A 325 -23.01 -13.70 -41.27
C THR A 325 -22.58 -14.11 -42.65
N TRP A 326 -22.08 -15.31 -42.77
CA TRP A 326 -21.98 -15.99 -44.07
C TRP A 326 -23.41 -16.18 -44.59
N GLY A 327 -23.82 -15.32 -45.51
CA GLY A 327 -25.00 -15.53 -46.33
C GLY A 327 -24.76 -16.78 -47.18
N LYS A 328 -25.50 -17.84 -46.89
CA LYS A 328 -25.68 -18.97 -47.79
C LYS A 328 -26.47 -18.47 -48.98
N THR A 329 -25.80 -18.09 -50.05
CA THR A 329 -26.42 -17.99 -51.37
C THR A 329 -26.53 -19.40 -51.92
N HIS A 330 -27.76 -19.92 -51.96
CA HIS A 330 -28.13 -21.02 -52.80
C HIS A 330 -28.03 -20.59 -54.28
N ALA A 331 -27.03 -21.15 -54.99
CA ALA A 331 -27.02 -21.16 -56.41
C ALA A 331 -27.26 -22.62 -56.88
N SER A 332 -28.42 -22.88 -57.33
CA SER A 332 -28.78 -24.09 -58.14
C SER A 332 -28.15 -23.93 -59.51
N VAL A 333 -27.24 -24.82 -59.89
CA VAL A 333 -26.95 -25.08 -61.30
C VAL A 333 -26.82 -26.60 -61.54
N THR A 334 -27.61 -27.04 -62.39
CA THR A 334 -27.74 -28.36 -63.00
C THR A 334 -26.53 -28.71 -63.87
N GLY A 335 -26.14 -30.01 -63.89
CA GLY A 335 -25.63 -30.70 -65.06
C GLY A 335 -24.14 -31.02 -65.13
N GLY A 336 -23.83 -32.33 -65.25
CA GLY A 336 -22.67 -32.82 -66.01
C GLY A 336 -21.60 -33.55 -65.22
N SER A 337 -21.69 -34.88 -65.09
CA SER A 337 -20.58 -35.84 -64.92
C SER A 337 -19.78 -35.97 -66.22
N PRO A 338 -18.50 -36.46 -66.31
CA PRO A 338 -18.05 -37.71 -65.71
C PRO A 338 -16.60 -37.79 -65.27
N ALA A 339 -16.36 -38.79 -64.43
CA ALA A 339 -15.18 -39.63 -64.19
C ALA A 339 -13.78 -39.27 -64.75
N VAL A 340 -12.77 -39.33 -63.86
CA VAL A 340 -11.55 -40.13 -64.10
C VAL A 340 -10.89 -40.48 -62.79
N GLN A 341 -10.56 -41.73 -62.61
CA GLN A 341 -9.77 -42.50 -61.66
C GLN A 341 -8.32 -42.04 -61.52
N SER A 342 -7.77 -42.23 -60.35
CA SER A 342 -6.49 -42.94 -60.00
C SER A 342 -6.14 -42.64 -58.54
N GLN A 343 -6.27 -43.56 -57.65
CA GLN A 343 -5.45 -44.73 -57.28
C GLN A 343 -4.03 -44.41 -56.85
N HIS A 344 -3.75 -44.95 -55.65
CA HIS A 344 -2.45 -45.38 -55.05
C HIS A 344 -1.62 -44.27 -54.37
N ARG A 345 -1.12 -44.45 -53.17
CA ARG A 345 -0.46 -45.66 -52.56
C ARG A 345 -0.36 -45.51 -51.04
N LEU A 346 -0.67 -46.56 -50.33
CA LEU A 346 -0.24 -47.00 -49.01
C LEU A 346 1.32 -47.23 -49.00
N ASN A 347 1.93 -47.03 -47.84
CA ASN A 347 3.02 -47.87 -47.28
C ASN A 347 3.26 -47.24 -45.85
N GLU A 348 2.89 -47.79 -44.73
CA GLU A 348 3.38 -49.01 -44.09
C GLU A 348 4.88 -49.19 -44.11
N TRP A 349 5.52 -48.99 -42.98
CA TRP A 349 6.64 -49.79 -42.49
C TRP A 349 6.68 -49.84 -41.00
N ASP A 350 6.57 -51.05 -40.57
CA ASP A 350 6.53 -51.62 -39.21
C ASP A 350 7.93 -52.02 -38.80
N SER A 351 8.08 -52.17 -37.44
CA SER A 351 8.93 -53.10 -36.73
C SER A 351 10.45 -53.03 -36.79
N GLY A 352 11.01 -53.10 -35.59
CA GLY A 352 12.16 -53.94 -35.37
C GLY A 352 13.12 -53.58 -34.23
N HIS A 353 12.87 -54.16 -33.09
CA HIS A 353 13.85 -54.87 -32.23
C HIS A 353 15.22 -54.25 -31.88
N GLY A 354 15.50 -54.27 -30.55
CA GLY A 354 16.83 -54.61 -30.05
C GLY A 354 17.21 -53.99 -28.71
N ARG A 355 16.83 -54.58 -27.65
CA ARG A 355 17.53 -55.13 -26.47
C ARG A 355 19.04 -54.78 -26.36
N GLY A 356 19.45 -54.27 -25.21
CA GLY A 356 20.85 -54.18 -24.76
C GLY A 356 20.95 -53.58 -23.38
N LYS A 357 21.09 -54.42 -22.38
CA LYS A 357 21.55 -54.21 -20.99
C LYS A 357 23.00 -53.64 -21.00
N ASP A 358 23.33 -52.88 -19.99
CA ASP A 358 24.31 -53.19 -18.90
C ASP A 358 24.80 -51.85 -18.29
N THR A 359 24.50 -51.70 -17.00
CA THR A 359 25.39 -51.70 -15.81
C THR A 359 26.55 -50.69 -15.74
N GLN A 360 26.57 -50.08 -14.58
CA GLN A 360 27.68 -49.66 -13.68
C GLN A 360 28.18 -48.21 -13.74
N SER A 361 27.88 -47.58 -12.64
CA SER A 361 28.78 -46.99 -11.61
C SER A 361 29.80 -45.95 -12.07
N PHE A 362 29.61 -44.75 -11.63
CA PHE A 362 30.42 -44.05 -10.61
C PHE A 362 29.63 -42.84 -10.09
#